data_78bd7868b3cdca884cd2153c63fc0310
#
_entry.id   78bd7868b3cdca884cd2153c63fc0310
#
_cell.length_a   1.000
_cell.length_b   1.000
_cell.length_c   1.000
_cell.angle_alpha   90.00
_cell.angle_beta   90.00
_cell.angle_gamma   90.00
#
_symmetry.space_group_name_H-M   'P 1'
#
loop_
_entity.id
_entity.type
_entity.pdbx_description
1 polymer ?
#
loop_
_entity_poly.entity_id
_entity_poly.type
_entity_poly.pdbx_seq_one_letter_code
_entity_poly.pdbx_strand_id
1 'polypeptide(L)'
;MWRGIVSGLLAGAFWGAVFIVPVLLPDFSPAELMVGRYLCYGALAAGLMLPRLLPLLRRLRRGDWLAMLRQALAGNVVYYLLLAYGVKLAGVAPTSLIIGLLPLSVTLFGHKDHGAPPLRRLALPLLVVAAGIACINVDIFSHAGGAGADGASLAHKLAGVLCAIGALACWTWYALDNARFLKRHAHVSAAEWAMLYGLASGVIALIVGAVMLALQPAGGADGGPARDWPRFWFVCLLLALGASVIGNYLWNLASRLVPVTLSGQLILSETLFALLYGFVYAQRMPRPLEWAAMLLLTAGVLWSVQRHAHEEGKGRGEGRGAGRT
;
A
#
# COMPACT_ATOMS: atom_id res chain seq x y z
N MET A 1 -8.49 -20.01 2.25
CA MET A 1 -8.02 -19.19 1.12
C MET A 1 -9.05 -18.14 0.65
N TRP A 2 -10.33 -18.49 0.32
CA TRP A 2 -11.30 -17.53 -0.23
C TRP A 2 -11.52 -16.28 0.64
N ARG A 3 -11.72 -16.44 1.95
CA ARG A 3 -11.84 -15.30 2.90
C ARG A 3 -10.64 -14.34 2.83
N GLY A 4 -9.44 -14.87 2.65
CA GLY A 4 -8.24 -14.03 2.51
C GLY A 4 -8.21 -13.27 1.18
N ILE A 5 -8.65 -13.89 0.07
CA ILE A 5 -8.76 -13.22 -1.23
C ILE A 5 -9.75 -12.07 -1.17
N VAL A 6 -10.96 -12.32 -0.66
CA VAL A 6 -11.99 -11.27 -0.50
C VAL A 6 -11.47 -10.13 0.38
N SER A 7 -10.81 -10.46 1.51
CA SER A 7 -10.21 -9.44 2.38
C SER A 7 -9.15 -8.60 1.64
N GLY A 8 -8.28 -9.22 0.84
CA GLY A 8 -7.27 -8.51 0.05
C GLY A 8 -7.88 -7.59 -1.00
N LEU A 9 -8.90 -8.04 -1.72
CA LEU A 9 -9.62 -7.23 -2.70
C LEU A 9 -10.32 -6.03 -2.05
N LEU A 10 -10.98 -6.25 -0.91
CA LEU A 10 -11.63 -5.15 -0.16
C LEU A 10 -10.61 -4.18 0.43
N ALA A 11 -9.45 -4.66 0.92
CA ALA A 11 -8.37 -3.78 1.33
C ALA A 11 -7.93 -2.86 0.19
N GLY A 12 -7.76 -3.43 -1.02
CA GLY A 12 -7.45 -2.67 -2.22
C GLY A 12 -8.51 -1.62 -2.57
N ALA A 13 -9.80 -1.92 -2.38
CA ALA A 13 -10.86 -0.95 -2.59
C ALA A 13 -10.75 0.26 -1.66
N PHE A 14 -10.47 0.03 -0.37
CA PHE A 14 -10.23 1.12 0.58
C PHE A 14 -8.94 1.90 0.28
N TRP A 15 -7.88 1.23 -0.14
CA TRP A 15 -6.60 1.87 -0.46
C TRP A 15 -6.65 2.65 -1.77
N GLY A 16 -7.40 2.19 -2.75
CA GLY A 16 -7.61 2.91 -4.02
C GLY A 16 -8.20 4.31 -3.82
N ALA A 17 -9.01 4.52 -2.77
CA ALA A 17 -9.56 5.83 -2.44
C ALA A 17 -8.50 6.86 -2.01
N VAL A 18 -7.32 6.42 -1.57
CA VAL A 18 -6.21 7.30 -1.17
C VAL A 18 -5.71 8.16 -2.35
N PHE A 19 -5.80 7.64 -3.57
CA PHE A 19 -5.29 8.33 -4.76
C PHE A 19 -6.12 9.55 -5.18
N ILE A 20 -7.36 9.67 -4.71
CA ILE A 20 -8.21 10.85 -5.00
C ILE A 20 -7.91 12.01 -4.04
N VAL A 21 -7.31 11.73 -2.90
CA VAL A 21 -7.15 12.72 -1.82
C VAL A 21 -6.33 13.95 -2.22
N PRO A 22 -5.19 13.84 -2.94
CA PRO A 22 -4.46 15.01 -3.40
C PRO A 22 -5.30 15.94 -4.31
N VAL A 23 -6.26 15.37 -5.05
CA VAL A 23 -7.17 16.13 -5.91
C VAL A 23 -8.28 16.81 -5.08
N LEU A 24 -8.70 16.18 -3.99
CA LEU A 24 -9.68 16.75 -3.05
C LEU A 24 -9.08 17.85 -2.17
N LEU A 25 -7.78 17.82 -1.90
CA LEU A 25 -7.06 18.69 -0.99
C LEU A 25 -5.79 19.27 -1.66
N PRO A 26 -5.94 20.03 -2.75
CA PRO A 26 -4.79 20.51 -3.54
C PRO A 26 -3.92 21.52 -2.78
N ASP A 27 -4.50 22.21 -1.78
CA ASP A 27 -3.78 23.23 -0.98
C ASP A 27 -2.88 22.64 0.10
N PHE A 28 -2.91 21.31 0.29
CA PHE A 28 -2.11 20.63 1.30
C PHE A 28 -1.00 19.79 0.66
N SER A 29 0.18 19.91 1.23
CA SER A 29 1.33 19.11 0.78
C SER A 29 1.12 17.61 1.07
N PRO A 30 1.77 16.72 0.30
CA PRO A 30 1.75 15.30 0.59
C PRO A 30 2.19 14.93 2.01
N ALA A 31 3.14 15.69 2.58
CA ALA A 31 3.61 15.47 3.95
C ALA A 31 2.54 15.82 4.99
N GLU A 32 1.80 16.93 4.79
CA GLU A 32 0.66 17.29 5.65
C GLU A 32 -0.45 16.25 5.59
N LEU A 33 -0.78 15.76 4.38
CA LEU A 33 -1.76 14.68 4.19
C LEU A 33 -1.35 13.38 4.91
N MET A 34 -0.07 13.03 4.84
CA MET A 34 0.50 11.89 5.56
C MET A 34 0.36 12.07 7.07
N VAL A 35 0.79 13.22 7.60
CA VAL A 35 0.70 13.53 9.02
C VAL A 35 -0.75 13.50 9.50
N GLY A 36 -1.66 14.21 8.81
CA GLY A 36 -3.08 14.25 9.18
C GLY A 36 -3.72 12.87 9.19
N ARG A 37 -3.52 12.07 8.14
CA ARG A 37 -4.03 10.70 8.04
C ARG A 37 -3.55 9.83 9.19
N TYR A 38 -2.24 9.83 9.48
CA TYR A 38 -1.69 8.91 10.49
C TYR A 38 -1.92 9.41 11.91
N LEU A 39 -2.06 10.70 12.16
CA LEU A 39 -2.55 11.22 13.44
C LEU A 39 -3.97 10.74 13.71
N CYS A 40 -4.88 10.87 12.74
CA CYS A 40 -6.23 10.35 12.85
C CYS A 40 -6.24 8.83 13.06
N TYR A 41 -5.38 8.09 12.35
CA TYR A 41 -5.27 6.63 12.52
C TYR A 41 -4.80 6.24 13.92
N GLY A 42 -3.76 6.92 14.43
CA GLY A 42 -3.28 6.70 15.80
C GLY A 42 -4.34 7.01 16.86
N ALA A 43 -5.07 8.12 16.69
CA ALA A 43 -6.15 8.51 17.59
C ALA A 43 -7.31 7.51 17.57
N LEU A 44 -7.75 7.06 16.38
CA LEU A 44 -8.78 6.01 16.24
C LEU A 44 -8.31 4.69 16.85
N ALA A 45 -7.07 4.29 16.60
CA ALA A 45 -6.51 3.07 17.17
C ALA A 45 -6.44 3.13 18.69
N ALA A 46 -6.02 4.25 19.26
CA ALA A 46 -6.01 4.48 20.70
C ALA A 46 -7.43 4.40 21.29
N GLY A 47 -8.39 5.11 20.69
CA GLY A 47 -9.77 5.14 21.14
C GLY A 47 -10.47 3.77 21.09
N LEU A 48 -10.35 3.07 19.94
CA LEU A 48 -10.96 1.77 19.74
C LEU A 48 -10.36 0.67 20.64
N MET A 49 -9.09 0.82 21.01
CA MET A 49 -8.40 -0.14 21.86
C MET A 49 -8.39 0.25 23.34
N LEU A 50 -8.85 1.44 23.71
CA LEU A 50 -8.70 1.99 25.05
C LEU A 50 -8.98 0.98 26.20
N PRO A 51 -10.08 0.19 26.17
CA PRO A 51 -10.36 -0.79 27.22
C PRO A 51 -9.39 -1.98 27.26
N ARG A 52 -8.75 -2.30 26.14
CA ARG A 52 -7.88 -3.46 25.94
C ARG A 52 -6.42 -3.11 25.71
N LEU A 53 -6.10 -1.82 25.61
CA LEU A 53 -4.78 -1.34 25.23
C LEU A 53 -3.71 -1.79 26.22
N LEU A 54 -3.91 -1.50 27.51
CA LEU A 54 -2.91 -1.82 28.52
C LEU A 54 -2.67 -3.35 28.67
N PRO A 55 -3.70 -4.21 28.73
CA PRO A 55 -3.51 -5.66 28.70
C PRO A 55 -2.77 -6.14 27.43
N LEU A 56 -3.08 -5.56 26.25
CA LEU A 56 -2.41 -5.91 25.01
C LEU A 56 -0.93 -5.51 25.03
N LEU A 57 -0.61 -4.27 25.41
CA LEU A 57 0.77 -3.77 25.46
C LEU A 57 1.63 -4.59 26.44
N ARG A 58 1.07 -5.03 27.56
CA ARG A 58 1.77 -5.91 28.54
C ARG A 58 2.06 -7.31 27.99
N ARG A 59 1.28 -7.78 27.02
CA ARG A 59 1.41 -9.10 26.38
C ARG A 59 2.45 -9.10 25.26
N LEU A 60 2.83 -7.92 24.74
CA LEU A 60 3.79 -7.79 23.65
C LEU A 60 5.20 -8.10 24.13
N ARG A 61 5.91 -8.89 23.34
CA ARG A 61 7.32 -9.20 23.50
C ARG A 61 8.19 -8.11 22.87
N ARG A 62 9.46 -8.02 23.28
CA ARG A 62 10.40 -7.07 22.65
C ARG A 62 10.46 -7.17 21.12
N GLY A 63 10.38 -8.39 20.58
CA GLY A 63 10.34 -8.62 19.13
C GLY A 63 9.10 -8.03 18.44
N ASP A 64 7.94 -8.04 19.12
CA ASP A 64 6.69 -7.46 18.58
C ASP A 64 6.78 -5.94 18.49
N TRP A 65 7.36 -5.29 19.52
CA TRP A 65 7.61 -3.85 19.52
C TRP A 65 8.54 -3.43 18.39
N LEU A 66 9.63 -4.18 18.20
CA LEU A 66 10.58 -3.90 17.12
C LEU A 66 9.93 -4.13 15.75
N ALA A 67 9.13 -5.21 15.59
CA ALA A 67 8.41 -5.48 14.35
C ALA A 67 7.40 -4.37 14.04
N MET A 68 6.63 -3.93 15.03
CA MET A 68 5.67 -2.83 14.90
C MET A 68 6.34 -1.53 14.44
N LEU A 69 7.43 -1.13 15.10
CA LEU A 69 8.15 0.11 14.79
C LEU A 69 8.75 0.06 13.37
N ARG A 70 9.48 -1.01 13.02
CA ARG A 70 10.12 -1.14 11.72
C ARG A 70 9.11 -1.23 10.58
N GLN A 71 7.97 -1.90 10.79
CA GLN A 71 6.90 -1.98 9.80
C GLN A 71 6.21 -0.63 9.62
N ALA A 72 5.92 0.12 10.70
CA ALA A 72 5.34 1.45 10.62
C ALA A 72 6.28 2.45 9.92
N LEU A 73 7.58 2.36 10.18
CA LEU A 73 8.58 3.18 9.49
C LEU A 73 8.64 2.83 8.00
N ALA A 74 8.88 1.55 7.66
CA ALA A 74 9.08 1.13 6.27
C ALA A 74 7.78 1.17 5.45
N GLY A 75 6.66 0.68 6.00
CA GLY A 75 5.40 0.57 5.27
C GLY A 75 4.60 1.87 5.15
N ASN A 76 4.78 2.81 6.08
CA ASN A 76 4.05 4.07 6.09
C ASN A 76 4.97 5.28 5.85
N VAL A 77 5.88 5.57 6.79
CA VAL A 77 6.55 6.88 6.83
C VAL A 77 7.64 6.99 5.76
N VAL A 78 8.63 6.08 5.80
CA VAL A 78 9.76 6.12 4.86
C VAL A 78 9.29 5.86 3.43
N TYR A 79 8.43 4.87 3.26
CA TYR A 79 7.79 4.59 1.96
C TYR A 79 7.13 5.84 1.39
N TYR A 80 6.27 6.49 2.17
CA TYR A 80 5.53 7.64 1.69
C TYR A 80 6.43 8.83 1.36
N LEU A 81 7.41 9.13 2.22
CA LEU A 81 8.37 10.19 1.96
C LEU A 81 9.17 9.95 0.68
N LEU A 82 9.70 8.73 0.51
CA LEU A 82 10.43 8.35 -0.69
C LEU A 82 9.55 8.40 -1.94
N LEU A 83 8.28 7.96 -1.85
CA LEU A 83 7.32 8.07 -2.93
C LEU A 83 7.07 9.53 -3.32
N ALA A 84 6.80 10.39 -2.33
CA ALA A 84 6.52 11.81 -2.57
C ALA A 84 7.72 12.55 -3.19
N TYR A 85 8.95 12.27 -2.71
CA TYR A 85 10.16 12.82 -3.32
C TYR A 85 10.42 12.22 -4.70
N GLY A 86 10.14 10.94 -4.93
CA GLY A 86 10.18 10.33 -6.26
C GLY A 86 9.33 11.10 -7.26
N VAL A 87 8.07 11.36 -6.90
CA VAL A 87 7.14 12.15 -7.74
C VAL A 87 7.63 13.58 -7.93
N LYS A 88 8.10 14.23 -6.87
CA LYS A 88 8.57 15.62 -6.93
C LYS A 88 9.80 15.81 -7.82
N LEU A 89 10.74 14.88 -7.79
CA LEU A 89 12.05 15.00 -8.45
C LEU A 89 12.10 14.35 -9.83
N ALA A 90 11.47 13.18 -10.02
CA ALA A 90 11.46 12.46 -11.28
C ALA A 90 10.14 12.59 -12.05
N GLY A 91 9.09 13.05 -11.41
CA GLY A 91 7.74 13.13 -11.98
C GLY A 91 6.88 11.91 -11.69
N VAL A 92 5.57 12.07 -11.96
CA VAL A 92 4.55 11.03 -11.67
C VAL A 92 4.82 9.76 -12.49
N ALA A 93 5.07 9.90 -13.79
CA ALA A 93 5.16 8.76 -14.70
C ALA A 93 6.31 7.80 -14.38
N PRO A 94 7.59 8.22 -14.22
CA PRO A 94 8.68 7.33 -13.84
C PRO A 94 8.45 6.68 -12.47
N THR A 95 7.93 7.45 -11.51
CA THR A 95 7.65 6.95 -10.16
C THR A 95 6.57 5.86 -10.18
N SER A 96 5.47 6.09 -10.91
CA SER A 96 4.38 5.13 -11.06
C SER A 96 4.83 3.84 -11.75
N LEU A 97 5.72 3.94 -12.75
CA LEU A 97 6.29 2.78 -13.42
C LEU A 97 7.06 1.89 -12.42
N ILE A 98 7.90 2.50 -11.59
CA ILE A 98 8.70 1.77 -10.60
C ILE A 98 7.79 1.15 -9.52
N ILE A 99 6.87 1.90 -8.95
CA ILE A 99 5.94 1.40 -7.92
C ILE A 99 5.00 0.33 -8.49
N GLY A 100 4.62 0.42 -9.75
CA GLY A 100 3.85 -0.61 -10.44
C GLY A 100 4.50 -2.00 -10.44
N LEU A 101 5.81 -2.10 -10.17
CA LEU A 101 6.52 -3.37 -10.01
C LEU A 101 6.29 -4.06 -8.64
N LEU A 102 5.55 -3.44 -7.71
CA LEU A 102 5.28 -4.02 -6.39
C LEU A 102 4.78 -5.47 -6.42
N PRO A 103 3.77 -5.82 -7.23
CA PRO A 103 3.28 -7.20 -7.28
C PRO A 103 4.33 -8.20 -7.75
N LEU A 104 5.16 -7.77 -8.69
CA LEU A 104 6.26 -8.60 -9.22
C LEU A 104 7.34 -8.79 -8.16
N SER A 105 7.76 -7.72 -7.48
CA SER A 105 8.79 -7.76 -6.45
C SER A 105 8.36 -8.59 -5.24
N VAL A 106 7.14 -8.41 -4.73
CA VAL A 106 6.61 -9.22 -3.61
C VAL A 106 6.54 -10.70 -4.01
N THR A 107 6.12 -11.01 -5.23
CA THR A 107 6.07 -12.40 -5.72
C THR A 107 7.48 -12.98 -5.86
N LEU A 108 8.43 -12.20 -6.40
CA LEU A 108 9.81 -12.64 -6.60
C LEU A 108 10.52 -12.91 -5.27
N PHE A 109 10.38 -12.04 -4.28
CA PHE A 109 11.02 -12.23 -2.97
C PHE A 109 10.24 -13.14 -2.02
N GLY A 110 8.95 -13.36 -2.29
CA GLY A 110 8.08 -14.26 -1.52
C GLY A 110 8.01 -15.70 -2.04
N HIS A 111 8.66 -16.02 -3.18
CA HIS A 111 8.51 -17.34 -3.83
C HIS A 111 9.05 -18.53 -3.02
N LYS A 112 9.91 -18.27 -2.05
CA LYS A 112 10.46 -19.30 -1.14
C LYS A 112 9.60 -19.52 0.11
N ASP A 113 8.54 -18.72 0.31
CA ASP A 113 7.67 -18.86 1.47
C ASP A 113 6.71 -20.05 1.29
N HIS A 114 6.28 -20.65 2.41
CA HIS A 114 5.40 -21.81 2.42
C HIS A 114 4.09 -21.55 1.65
N GLY A 115 3.71 -22.50 0.79
CA GLY A 115 2.50 -22.42 -0.01
C GLY A 115 2.61 -21.58 -1.28
N ALA A 116 3.81 -21.08 -1.61
CA ALA A 116 4.06 -20.37 -2.85
C ALA A 116 4.23 -21.36 -4.02
N PRO A 117 3.52 -21.20 -5.15
CA PRO A 117 3.78 -21.96 -6.36
C PRO A 117 5.17 -21.64 -6.92
N PRO A 118 5.81 -22.58 -7.64
CA PRO A 118 7.10 -22.30 -8.28
C PRO A 118 6.97 -21.15 -9.29
N LEU A 119 7.99 -20.26 -9.34
CA LEU A 119 7.98 -19.04 -10.17
C LEU A 119 7.63 -19.31 -11.64
N ARG A 120 8.11 -20.43 -12.20
CA ARG A 120 7.78 -20.83 -13.59
C ARG A 120 6.29 -20.94 -13.87
N ARG A 121 5.48 -21.28 -12.86
CA ARG A 121 4.01 -21.37 -13.00
C ARG A 121 3.32 -20.02 -12.84
N LEU A 122 3.99 -19.07 -12.17
CA LEU A 122 3.53 -17.71 -12.02
C LEU A 122 4.06 -16.77 -13.12
N ALA A 123 5.03 -17.23 -13.93
CA ALA A 123 5.68 -16.40 -14.94
C ALA A 123 4.66 -15.79 -15.92
N LEU A 124 3.73 -16.58 -16.43
CA LEU A 124 2.75 -16.11 -17.40
C LEU A 124 1.72 -15.13 -16.79
N PRO A 125 1.09 -15.43 -15.63
CA PRO A 125 0.30 -14.42 -14.91
C PRO A 125 1.06 -13.12 -14.63
N LEU A 126 2.33 -13.21 -14.22
CA LEU A 126 3.17 -12.03 -13.95
C LEU A 126 3.48 -11.22 -15.21
N LEU A 127 3.70 -11.88 -16.35
CA LEU A 127 3.87 -11.20 -17.64
C LEU A 127 2.59 -10.45 -18.06
N VAL A 128 1.42 -11.04 -17.85
CA VAL A 128 0.13 -10.38 -18.11
C VAL A 128 -0.05 -9.15 -17.21
N VAL A 129 0.30 -9.27 -15.93
CA VAL A 129 0.31 -8.13 -14.99
C VAL A 129 1.30 -7.05 -15.45
N ALA A 130 2.51 -7.43 -15.82
CA ALA A 130 3.52 -6.50 -16.31
C ALA A 130 3.07 -5.76 -17.58
N ALA A 131 2.41 -6.45 -18.51
CA ALA A 131 1.81 -5.84 -19.70
C ALA A 131 0.72 -4.82 -19.32
N GLY A 132 -0.16 -5.14 -18.35
CA GLY A 132 -1.17 -4.21 -17.84
C GLY A 132 -0.54 -2.95 -17.21
N ILE A 133 0.50 -3.13 -16.39
CA ILE A 133 1.26 -2.01 -15.80
C ILE A 133 1.91 -1.17 -16.91
N ALA A 134 2.47 -1.80 -17.95
CA ALA A 134 3.06 -1.10 -19.09
C ALA A 134 2.01 -0.26 -19.84
N CYS A 135 0.80 -0.78 -20.07
CA CYS A 135 -0.28 -0.02 -20.71
C CYS A 135 -0.65 1.24 -19.92
N ILE A 136 -0.79 1.16 -18.58
CA ILE A 136 -1.07 2.35 -17.75
C ILE A 136 0.07 3.37 -17.88
N ASN A 137 1.31 2.91 -17.81
CA ASN A 137 2.46 3.83 -17.88
C ASN A 137 2.59 4.47 -19.26
N VAL A 138 2.38 3.71 -20.34
CA VAL A 138 2.36 4.28 -21.71
C VAL A 138 1.26 5.33 -21.84
N ASP A 139 0.06 5.09 -21.28
CA ASP A 139 -1.02 6.10 -21.29
C ASP A 139 -0.62 7.36 -20.52
N ILE A 140 -0.04 7.22 -19.32
CA ILE A 140 0.46 8.33 -18.52
C ILE A 140 1.55 9.11 -19.28
N PHE A 141 2.53 8.41 -19.85
CA PHE A 141 3.61 9.05 -20.62
C PHE A 141 3.11 9.78 -21.86
N SER A 142 2.16 9.20 -22.60
CA SER A 142 1.62 9.79 -23.81
C SER A 142 0.73 11.02 -23.56
N HIS A 143 0.13 11.13 -22.37
CA HIS A 143 -0.76 12.24 -22.02
C HIS A 143 -0.19 13.20 -20.97
N ALA A 144 0.95 12.88 -20.36
CA ALA A 144 1.69 13.78 -19.47
C ALA A 144 2.44 14.85 -20.27
N GLY A 145 1.78 15.46 -21.25
CA GLY A 145 2.40 16.45 -22.13
C GLY A 145 3.25 17.47 -21.35
N GLY A 146 4.57 17.34 -21.40
CA GLY A 146 5.52 18.35 -20.98
C GLY A 146 5.63 18.71 -19.49
N ALA A 147 4.81 18.16 -18.60
CA ALA A 147 4.84 18.46 -17.17
C ALA A 147 5.93 17.67 -16.39
N GLY A 148 6.89 17.14 -17.05
CA GLY A 148 8.14 16.68 -16.44
C GLY A 148 9.08 17.87 -16.34
N ALA A 149 9.66 18.10 -15.17
CA ALA A 149 10.71 19.04 -14.81
C ALA A 149 11.66 19.47 -15.99
N ASP A 150 11.13 20.19 -16.97
CA ASP A 150 11.87 20.72 -18.11
C ASP A 150 12.77 21.84 -17.58
N GLY A 151 13.97 21.47 -17.16
CA GLY A 151 14.96 22.32 -16.48
C GLY A 151 15.59 21.66 -15.24
N ALA A 152 15.03 20.57 -14.72
CA ALA A 152 15.66 19.84 -13.64
C ALA A 152 16.92 19.12 -14.10
N SER A 153 18.04 19.29 -13.39
CA SER A 153 19.30 18.63 -13.71
C SER A 153 19.14 17.10 -13.72
N LEU A 154 19.97 16.41 -14.49
CA LEU A 154 20.00 14.94 -14.52
C LEU A 154 20.15 14.35 -13.12
N ALA A 155 20.93 15.00 -12.23
CA ALA A 155 21.12 14.59 -10.86
C ALA A 155 19.79 14.60 -10.06
N HIS A 156 18.93 15.61 -10.25
CA HIS A 156 17.60 15.64 -9.61
C HIS A 156 16.70 14.49 -10.09
N LYS A 157 16.68 14.24 -11.42
CA LYS A 157 15.88 13.12 -11.97
C LYS A 157 16.36 11.79 -11.47
N LEU A 158 17.68 11.56 -11.41
CA LEU A 158 18.26 10.34 -10.85
C LEU A 158 17.95 10.18 -9.35
N ALA A 159 18.04 11.26 -8.57
CA ALA A 159 17.65 11.22 -7.15
C ALA A 159 16.18 10.82 -6.98
N GLY A 160 15.27 11.33 -7.81
CA GLY A 160 13.87 10.95 -7.81
C GLY A 160 13.63 9.48 -8.15
N VAL A 161 14.35 8.95 -9.16
CA VAL A 161 14.31 7.52 -9.50
C VAL A 161 14.82 6.66 -8.34
N LEU A 162 15.92 7.04 -7.67
CA LEU A 162 16.43 6.34 -6.50
C LEU A 162 15.43 6.36 -5.33
N CYS A 163 14.75 7.48 -5.12
CA CYS A 163 13.65 7.56 -4.14
C CYS A 163 12.51 6.58 -4.49
N ALA A 164 12.08 6.51 -5.75
CA ALA A 164 11.05 5.58 -6.18
C ALA A 164 11.46 4.10 -5.99
N ILE A 165 12.71 3.76 -6.30
CA ILE A 165 13.28 2.41 -6.04
C ILE A 165 13.32 2.12 -4.54
N GLY A 166 13.72 3.10 -3.73
CA GLY A 166 13.70 2.99 -2.27
C GLY A 166 12.29 2.76 -1.72
N ALA A 167 11.29 3.47 -2.25
CA ALA A 167 9.90 3.28 -1.90
C ALA A 167 9.41 1.86 -2.25
N LEU A 168 9.70 1.38 -3.47
CA LEU A 168 9.42 0.01 -3.90
C LEU A 168 10.05 -1.03 -2.95
N ALA A 169 11.32 -0.83 -2.59
CA ALA A 169 12.03 -1.73 -1.68
C ALA A 169 11.43 -1.73 -0.27
N CYS A 170 11.12 -0.55 0.29
CA CYS A 170 10.50 -0.40 1.60
C CYS A 170 9.15 -1.12 1.67
N TRP A 171 8.28 -0.90 0.68
CA TRP A 171 6.96 -1.51 0.69
C TRP A 171 7.00 -3.02 0.42
N THR A 172 7.86 -3.47 -0.49
CA THR A 172 8.10 -4.90 -0.73
C THR A 172 8.56 -5.60 0.55
N TRP A 173 9.54 -5.01 1.23
CA TRP A 173 10.02 -5.53 2.50
C TRP A 173 8.91 -5.57 3.56
N TYR A 174 8.14 -4.48 3.71
CA TYR A 174 7.01 -4.40 4.62
C TYR A 174 5.98 -5.52 4.35
N ALA A 175 5.57 -5.69 3.10
CA ALA A 175 4.57 -6.69 2.75
C ALA A 175 5.02 -8.12 3.12
N LEU A 176 6.29 -8.45 2.86
CA LEU A 176 6.87 -9.74 3.20
C LEU A 176 7.01 -9.92 4.73
N ASP A 177 7.56 -8.92 5.42
CA ASP A 177 7.78 -8.97 6.87
C ASP A 177 6.45 -9.05 7.63
N ASN A 178 5.46 -8.25 7.24
CA ASN A 178 4.12 -8.27 7.84
C ASN A 178 3.44 -9.63 7.67
N ALA A 179 3.45 -10.19 6.46
CA ALA A 179 2.85 -11.49 6.19
C ALA A 179 3.55 -12.62 6.97
N ARG A 180 4.88 -12.62 7.01
CA ARG A 180 5.68 -13.60 7.78
C ARG A 180 5.46 -13.44 9.27
N PHE A 181 5.44 -12.20 9.78
CA PHE A 181 5.17 -11.91 11.18
C PHE A 181 3.80 -12.43 11.60
N LEU A 182 2.74 -12.07 10.88
CA LEU A 182 1.37 -12.47 11.21
C LEU A 182 1.15 -14.00 11.17
N LYS A 183 1.85 -14.70 10.28
CA LYS A 183 1.80 -16.18 10.21
C LYS A 183 2.51 -16.86 11.37
N ARG A 184 3.60 -16.27 11.87
CA ARG A 184 4.40 -16.83 12.96
C ARG A 184 3.88 -16.46 14.36
N HIS A 185 3.15 -15.35 14.50
CA HIS A 185 2.74 -14.78 15.78
C HIS A 185 1.22 -14.86 15.95
N ALA A 186 0.72 -16.07 16.24
CA ALA A 186 -0.71 -16.33 16.43
C ALA A 186 -1.30 -15.65 17.69
N HIS A 187 -0.45 -15.21 18.64
CA HIS A 187 -0.86 -14.55 19.88
C HIS A 187 -1.38 -13.13 19.67
N VAL A 188 -1.12 -12.50 18.49
CA VAL A 188 -1.65 -11.21 18.12
C VAL A 188 -2.61 -11.39 16.94
N SER A 189 -3.85 -10.93 17.06
CA SER A 189 -4.84 -11.00 15.97
C SER A 189 -4.53 -9.99 14.85
N ALA A 190 -5.13 -10.19 13.66
CA ALA A 190 -5.02 -9.26 12.56
C ALA A 190 -5.54 -7.85 12.93
N ALA A 191 -6.60 -7.78 13.72
CA ALA A 191 -7.18 -6.53 14.19
C ALA A 191 -6.27 -5.83 15.22
N GLU A 192 -5.78 -6.57 16.22
CA GLU A 192 -4.83 -6.03 17.19
C GLU A 192 -3.57 -5.49 16.50
N TRP A 193 -3.03 -6.23 15.52
CA TRP A 193 -1.85 -5.80 14.77
C TRP A 193 -2.10 -4.54 13.97
N ALA A 194 -3.26 -4.43 13.29
CA ALA A 194 -3.63 -3.20 12.57
C ALA A 194 -3.70 -2.00 13.52
N MET A 195 -4.29 -2.16 14.71
CA MET A 195 -4.36 -1.06 15.70
C MET A 195 -2.99 -0.68 16.25
N LEU A 196 -2.15 -1.66 16.63
CA LEU A 196 -0.79 -1.42 17.10
C LEU A 196 0.05 -0.69 16.05
N TYR A 197 -0.06 -1.12 14.79
CA TYR A 197 0.57 -0.47 13.65
C TYR A 197 0.06 0.98 13.47
N GLY A 198 -1.24 1.21 13.72
CA GLY A 198 -1.84 2.54 13.73
C GLY A 198 -1.29 3.43 14.86
N LEU A 199 -1.16 2.91 16.08
CA LEU A 199 -0.55 3.63 17.19
C LEU A 199 0.88 4.04 16.90
N ALA A 200 1.71 3.12 16.40
CA ALA A 200 3.09 3.42 16.03
C ALA A 200 3.16 4.49 14.94
N SER A 201 2.33 4.35 13.88
CA SER A 201 2.27 5.34 12.79
C SER A 201 1.82 6.71 13.30
N GLY A 202 0.86 6.76 14.22
CA GLY A 202 0.38 7.99 14.84
C GLY A 202 1.45 8.70 15.67
N VAL A 203 2.21 7.95 16.46
CA VAL A 203 3.34 8.51 17.24
C VAL A 203 4.42 9.06 16.31
N ILE A 204 4.78 8.34 15.25
CA ILE A 204 5.76 8.81 14.28
C ILE A 204 5.23 10.05 13.54
N ALA A 205 3.97 10.06 13.15
CA ALA A 205 3.34 11.21 12.49
C ALA A 205 3.31 12.44 13.41
N LEU A 206 3.09 12.25 14.71
CA LEU A 206 3.16 13.33 15.70
C LEU A 206 4.57 13.94 15.75
N ILE A 207 5.60 13.11 15.77
CA ILE A 207 7.00 13.56 15.75
C ILE A 207 7.30 14.32 14.46
N VAL A 208 6.94 13.74 13.30
CA VAL A 208 7.16 14.37 11.99
C VAL A 208 6.41 15.70 11.90
N GLY A 209 5.15 15.74 12.33
CA GLY A 209 4.34 16.96 12.34
C GLY A 209 4.92 18.04 13.23
N ALA A 210 5.41 17.67 14.43
CA ALA A 210 6.09 18.60 15.34
C ALA A 210 7.39 19.16 14.73
N VAL A 211 8.18 18.32 14.07
CA VAL A 211 9.38 18.75 13.35
C VAL A 211 9.03 19.69 12.19
N MET A 212 8.01 19.34 11.38
CA MET A 212 7.54 20.21 10.30
C MET A 212 7.11 21.58 10.83
N LEU A 213 6.37 21.62 11.94
CA LEU A 213 5.94 22.86 12.58
C LEU A 213 7.12 23.68 13.10
N ALA A 214 8.09 23.04 13.74
CA ALA A 214 9.30 23.71 14.27
C ALA A 214 10.21 24.27 13.17
N LEU A 215 10.18 23.67 11.97
CA LEU A 215 10.98 24.12 10.82
C LEU A 215 10.26 25.13 9.93
N GLN A 216 9.01 25.50 10.25
CA GLN A 216 8.31 26.57 9.53
C GLN A 216 8.98 27.92 9.83
N PRO A 217 9.27 28.75 8.78
CA PRO A 217 9.81 30.08 9.01
C PRO A 217 8.85 30.95 9.86
N ALA A 218 9.38 31.64 10.86
CA ALA A 218 8.60 32.60 11.61
C ALA A 218 8.08 33.68 10.63
N GLY A 219 6.76 33.77 10.45
CA GLY A 219 6.12 34.69 9.50
C GLY A 219 5.49 34.02 8.25
N GLY A 220 5.59 32.70 8.08
CA GLY A 220 5.01 31.98 6.95
C GLY A 220 3.48 31.81 6.98
N ALA A 221 2.81 32.27 8.03
CA ALA A 221 1.35 32.12 8.18
C ALA A 221 0.52 33.28 7.60
N ASP A 222 1.15 34.40 7.25
CA ASP A 222 0.44 35.66 7.02
C ASP A 222 0.36 36.07 5.54
N GLY A 223 -0.25 35.29 4.68
CA GLY A 223 -0.48 35.74 3.30
C GLY A 223 -0.95 34.71 2.29
N GLY A 224 -1.06 33.45 2.66
CA GLY A 224 -1.65 32.41 1.80
C GLY A 224 -3.18 32.43 1.84
N PRO A 225 -3.85 31.88 0.79
CA PRO A 225 -5.30 31.72 0.82
C PRO A 225 -5.72 30.88 2.04
N ALA A 226 -6.87 31.24 2.65
CA ALA A 226 -7.42 30.51 3.80
C ALA A 226 -7.62 29.04 3.43
N ARG A 227 -6.88 28.17 4.08
CA ARG A 227 -6.95 26.71 3.85
C ARG A 227 -8.19 26.13 4.52
N ASP A 228 -8.85 25.21 3.88
CA ASP A 228 -10.03 24.52 4.44
C ASP A 228 -9.59 23.40 5.40
N TRP A 229 -9.21 23.78 6.62
CA TRP A 229 -8.82 22.86 7.69
C TRP A 229 -9.95 21.91 8.12
N PRO A 230 -11.23 22.32 8.23
CA PRO A 230 -12.34 21.40 8.50
C PRO A 230 -12.45 20.28 7.47
N ARG A 231 -12.36 20.60 6.19
CA ARG A 231 -12.35 19.62 5.10
C ARG A 231 -11.12 18.71 5.15
N PHE A 232 -9.95 19.27 5.45
CA PHE A 232 -8.71 18.50 5.62
C PHE A 232 -8.87 17.41 6.68
N TRP A 233 -9.28 17.79 7.89
CA TRP A 233 -9.43 16.84 8.98
C TRP A 233 -10.54 15.82 8.73
N PHE A 234 -11.64 16.23 8.11
CA PHE A 234 -12.72 15.32 7.71
C PHE A 234 -12.24 14.26 6.72
N VAL A 235 -11.50 14.65 5.67
CA VAL A 235 -10.95 13.72 4.69
C VAL A 235 -9.88 12.82 5.33
N CYS A 236 -8.99 13.37 6.16
CA CYS A 236 -8.00 12.59 6.91
C CYS A 236 -8.66 11.55 7.83
N LEU A 237 -9.74 11.91 8.50
CA LEU A 237 -10.50 11.00 9.36
C LEU A 237 -11.16 9.87 8.56
N LEU A 238 -11.81 10.19 7.44
CA LEU A 238 -12.39 9.18 6.53
C LEU A 238 -11.33 8.21 6.00
N LEU A 239 -10.16 8.74 5.60
CA LEU A 239 -9.05 7.90 5.17
C LEU A 239 -8.50 7.04 6.30
N ALA A 240 -8.35 7.61 7.49
CA ALA A 240 -7.88 6.88 8.66
C ALA A 240 -8.84 5.73 9.00
N LEU A 241 -10.14 5.96 8.96
CA LEU A 241 -11.14 4.93 9.21
C LEU A 241 -11.17 3.88 8.09
N GLY A 242 -11.32 4.30 6.83
CA GLY A 242 -11.46 3.41 5.68
C GLY A 242 -10.15 2.73 5.32
N ALA A 243 -9.18 3.51 4.84
CA ALA A 243 -7.95 2.95 4.30
C ALA A 243 -6.97 2.46 5.39
N SER A 244 -6.94 3.10 6.58
CA SER A 244 -5.98 2.70 7.60
C SER A 244 -6.56 1.70 8.60
N VAL A 245 -7.71 1.94 9.25
CA VAL A 245 -8.28 0.98 10.22
C VAL A 245 -8.82 -0.25 9.50
N ILE A 246 -9.79 -0.06 8.61
CA ILE A 246 -10.47 -1.18 7.93
C ILE A 246 -9.53 -1.82 6.90
N GLY A 247 -8.88 -1.03 6.06
CA GLY A 247 -7.98 -1.52 5.01
C GLY A 247 -6.82 -2.33 5.58
N ASN A 248 -6.12 -1.84 6.61
CA ASN A 248 -5.01 -2.58 7.22
C ASN A 248 -5.48 -3.83 7.98
N TYR A 249 -6.66 -3.79 8.61
CA TYR A 249 -7.25 -5.00 9.20
C TYR A 249 -7.49 -6.08 8.13
N LEU A 250 -8.14 -5.70 7.04
CA LEU A 250 -8.44 -6.60 5.92
C LEU A 250 -7.17 -7.12 5.25
N TRP A 251 -6.17 -6.26 5.07
CA TRP A 251 -4.86 -6.63 4.57
C TRP A 251 -4.12 -7.61 5.48
N ASN A 252 -4.12 -7.37 6.78
CA ASN A 252 -3.51 -8.27 7.75
C ASN A 252 -4.23 -9.63 7.78
N LEU A 253 -5.55 -9.64 7.64
CA LEU A 253 -6.33 -10.86 7.52
C LEU A 253 -5.97 -11.62 6.24
N ALA A 254 -5.89 -10.93 5.09
CA ALA A 254 -5.44 -11.51 3.84
C ALA A 254 -4.03 -12.08 3.97
N SER A 255 -3.06 -11.29 4.45
CA SER A 255 -1.66 -11.68 4.64
C SER A 255 -1.48 -12.93 5.51
N ARG A 256 -2.40 -13.15 6.46
CA ARG A 256 -2.42 -14.34 7.30
C ARG A 256 -3.00 -15.57 6.60
N LEU A 257 -4.01 -15.38 5.76
CA LEU A 257 -4.83 -16.46 5.20
C LEU A 257 -4.39 -16.94 3.81
N VAL A 258 -3.58 -16.14 3.07
CA VAL A 258 -3.11 -16.52 1.74
C VAL A 258 -1.58 -16.63 1.69
N PRO A 259 -1.02 -17.36 0.70
CA PRO A 259 0.41 -17.33 0.40
C PRO A 259 0.90 -15.90 0.14
N VAL A 260 2.15 -15.59 0.50
CA VAL A 260 2.74 -14.25 0.33
C VAL A 260 2.76 -13.82 -1.14
N THR A 261 3.04 -14.75 -2.05
CA THR A 261 3.00 -14.50 -3.49
C THR A 261 1.61 -14.10 -3.99
N LEU A 262 0.55 -14.68 -3.42
CA LEU A 262 -0.82 -14.30 -3.76
C LEU A 262 -1.19 -12.95 -3.17
N SER A 263 -0.77 -12.64 -1.92
CA SER A 263 -1.02 -11.32 -1.34
C SER A 263 -0.37 -10.21 -2.20
N GLY A 264 0.83 -10.46 -2.76
CA GLY A 264 1.46 -9.55 -3.72
C GLY A 264 0.60 -9.26 -4.95
N GLN A 265 -0.11 -10.27 -5.49
CA GLN A 265 -1.02 -10.06 -6.63
C GLN A 265 -2.30 -9.30 -6.23
N LEU A 266 -2.81 -9.54 -5.02
CA LEU A 266 -4.02 -8.85 -4.54
C LEU A 266 -3.83 -7.34 -4.35
N ILE A 267 -2.58 -6.86 -4.21
CA ILE A 267 -2.27 -5.42 -4.18
C ILE A 267 -2.75 -4.71 -5.46
N LEU A 268 -2.76 -5.40 -6.61
CA LEU A 268 -3.25 -4.83 -7.86
C LEU A 268 -4.71 -4.36 -7.81
N SER A 269 -5.51 -4.89 -6.90
CA SER A 269 -6.87 -4.40 -6.70
C SER A 269 -6.90 -2.93 -6.28
N GLU A 270 -5.91 -2.45 -5.53
CA GLU A 270 -5.74 -1.04 -5.20
C GLU A 270 -5.65 -0.18 -6.47
N THR A 271 -4.81 -0.57 -7.43
CA THR A 271 -4.67 0.14 -8.71
C THR A 271 -5.97 0.13 -9.52
N LEU A 272 -6.66 -1.02 -9.58
CA LEU A 272 -7.93 -1.12 -10.30
C LEU A 272 -9.01 -0.22 -9.70
N PHE A 273 -9.13 -0.19 -8.37
CA PHE A 273 -10.08 0.69 -7.69
C PHE A 273 -9.67 2.16 -7.77
N ALA A 274 -8.36 2.48 -7.71
CA ALA A 274 -7.88 3.84 -7.89
C ALA A 274 -8.24 4.40 -9.28
N LEU A 275 -8.07 3.59 -10.34
CA LEU A 275 -8.48 3.95 -11.70
C LEU A 275 -10.01 4.15 -11.77
N LEU A 276 -10.79 3.20 -11.24
CA LEU A 276 -12.24 3.29 -11.22
C LEU A 276 -12.73 4.58 -10.54
N TYR A 277 -12.20 4.87 -9.35
CA TYR A 277 -12.56 6.09 -8.60
C TYR A 277 -12.11 7.35 -9.35
N GLY A 278 -10.95 7.32 -9.99
CA GLY A 278 -10.45 8.43 -10.82
C GLY A 278 -11.38 8.71 -12.00
N PHE A 279 -11.89 7.70 -12.69
CA PHE A 279 -12.84 7.85 -13.80
C PHE A 279 -14.18 8.40 -13.32
N VAL A 280 -14.71 7.87 -12.19
CA VAL A 280 -15.94 8.37 -11.60
C VAL A 280 -15.80 9.84 -11.18
N TYR A 281 -14.68 10.20 -10.54
CA TYR A 281 -14.40 11.57 -10.13
C TYR A 281 -14.27 12.52 -11.32
N ALA A 282 -13.51 12.11 -12.34
CA ALA A 282 -13.30 12.91 -13.54
C ALA A 282 -14.50 12.91 -14.50
N GLN A 283 -15.58 12.16 -14.21
CA GLN A 283 -16.78 12.00 -15.05
C GLN A 283 -16.41 11.66 -16.52
N ARG A 284 -15.38 10.81 -16.71
CA ARG A 284 -14.91 10.40 -18.02
C ARG A 284 -14.85 8.88 -18.17
N MET A 285 -14.97 8.42 -19.42
CA MET A 285 -14.74 7.02 -19.75
C MET A 285 -13.23 6.73 -19.83
N PRO A 286 -12.82 5.48 -19.51
CA PRO A 286 -11.43 5.05 -19.69
C PRO A 286 -10.99 5.13 -21.16
N ARG A 287 -9.73 5.48 -21.38
CA ARG A 287 -9.08 5.43 -22.70
C ARG A 287 -8.78 3.99 -23.09
N PRO A 288 -8.49 3.69 -24.39
CA PRO A 288 -8.21 2.34 -24.85
C PRO A 288 -7.09 1.63 -24.08
N LEU A 289 -5.98 2.32 -23.77
CA LEU A 289 -4.88 1.76 -22.99
C LEU A 289 -5.25 1.55 -21.51
N GLU A 290 -6.09 2.40 -20.93
CA GLU A 290 -6.61 2.23 -19.58
C GLU A 290 -7.55 1.01 -19.51
N TRP A 291 -8.41 0.80 -20.51
CA TRP A 291 -9.22 -0.41 -20.65
C TRP A 291 -8.36 -1.66 -20.79
N ALA A 292 -7.36 -1.64 -21.68
CA ALA A 292 -6.43 -2.74 -21.86
C ALA A 292 -5.71 -3.08 -20.55
N ALA A 293 -5.24 -2.09 -19.82
CA ALA A 293 -4.60 -2.25 -18.53
C ALA A 293 -5.52 -2.90 -17.49
N MET A 294 -6.75 -2.38 -17.34
CA MET A 294 -7.73 -2.94 -16.40
C MET A 294 -8.05 -4.40 -16.70
N LEU A 295 -8.24 -4.76 -17.97
CA LEU A 295 -8.49 -6.13 -18.39
C LEU A 295 -7.29 -7.05 -18.12
N LEU A 296 -6.07 -6.61 -18.48
CA LEU A 296 -4.84 -7.37 -18.25
C LEU A 296 -4.55 -7.56 -16.76
N LEU A 297 -4.68 -6.52 -15.95
CA LEU A 297 -4.47 -6.61 -14.50
C LEU A 297 -5.49 -7.56 -13.87
N THR A 298 -6.77 -7.44 -14.23
CA THR A 298 -7.84 -8.33 -13.73
C THR A 298 -7.57 -9.77 -14.15
N ALA A 299 -7.25 -10.02 -15.43
CA ALA A 299 -6.93 -11.35 -15.94
C ALA A 299 -5.70 -11.95 -15.22
N GLY A 300 -4.65 -11.16 -15.03
CA GLY A 300 -3.43 -11.58 -14.33
C GLY A 300 -3.69 -11.97 -12.86
N VAL A 301 -4.48 -11.18 -12.14
CA VAL A 301 -4.88 -11.49 -10.76
C VAL A 301 -5.73 -12.77 -10.71
N LEU A 302 -6.76 -12.88 -11.55
CA LEU A 302 -7.63 -14.07 -11.59
C LEU A 302 -6.83 -15.33 -11.92
N TRP A 303 -5.94 -15.24 -12.89
CA TRP A 303 -5.07 -16.35 -13.26
C TRP A 303 -4.12 -16.76 -12.14
N SER A 304 -3.53 -15.78 -11.46
CA SER A 304 -2.68 -16.03 -10.29
C SER A 304 -3.47 -16.72 -9.17
N VAL A 305 -4.68 -16.25 -8.87
CA VAL A 305 -5.59 -16.89 -7.89
C VAL A 305 -5.87 -18.34 -8.26
N GLN A 306 -6.20 -18.62 -9.52
CA GLN A 306 -6.47 -20.00 -10.00
C GLN A 306 -5.24 -20.91 -9.83
N ARG A 307 -4.03 -20.41 -10.13
CA ARG A 307 -2.79 -21.19 -9.95
C ARG A 307 -2.54 -21.55 -8.49
N HIS A 308 -2.76 -20.62 -7.57
CA HIS A 308 -2.61 -20.87 -6.14
C HIS A 308 -3.68 -21.84 -5.62
N ALA A 309 -4.93 -21.71 -6.07
CA ALA A 309 -6.00 -22.62 -5.68
C ALA A 309 -5.75 -24.07 -6.12
N HIS A 310 -5.19 -24.25 -7.31
CA HIS A 310 -4.86 -25.56 -7.84
C HIS A 310 -3.74 -26.26 -7.03
N GLU A 311 -2.73 -25.52 -6.60
CA GLU A 311 -1.65 -26.06 -5.74
C GLU A 311 -2.16 -26.45 -4.35
N GLU A 312 -3.03 -25.64 -3.74
CA GLU A 312 -3.65 -25.97 -2.46
C GLU A 312 -4.49 -27.25 -2.54
N GLY A 313 -5.19 -27.46 -3.64
CA GLY A 313 -5.98 -28.68 -3.91
C GLY A 313 -5.11 -29.93 -4.02
N LYS A 314 -3.94 -29.84 -4.68
CA LYS A 314 -3.00 -30.95 -4.80
C LYS A 314 -2.40 -31.36 -3.45
N GLY A 315 -1.92 -30.40 -2.66
CA GLY A 315 -1.34 -30.69 -1.35
C GLY A 315 -2.33 -31.34 -0.37
N ARG A 316 -3.63 -31.02 -0.48
CA ARG A 316 -4.69 -31.69 0.32
C ARG A 316 -5.00 -33.11 -0.16
N GLY A 317 -4.85 -33.38 -1.45
CA GLY A 317 -5.06 -34.73 -2.05
C GLY A 317 -3.97 -35.70 -1.62
N GLU A 318 -2.70 -35.26 -1.66
CA GLU A 318 -1.54 -36.08 -1.27
C GLU A 318 -1.53 -36.38 0.24
N GLY A 319 -1.91 -35.43 1.12
CA GLY A 319 -2.04 -35.66 2.55
C GLY A 319 -3.15 -36.64 2.95
N ARG A 320 -4.20 -36.79 2.14
CA ARG A 320 -5.27 -37.79 2.38
C ARG A 320 -4.89 -39.18 1.87
N GLY A 321 -4.00 -39.28 0.90
CA GLY A 321 -3.49 -40.57 0.39
C GLY A 321 -2.49 -41.24 1.35
N ALA A 322 -1.64 -40.45 2.01
CA ALA A 322 -0.62 -40.93 2.92
C ALA A 322 -1.13 -41.42 4.29
N GLY A 323 -2.38 -41.12 4.64
CA GLY A 323 -3.01 -41.57 5.91
C GLY A 323 -3.90 -42.83 5.75
N ARG A 324 -3.87 -43.50 4.60
CA ARG A 324 -4.66 -44.72 4.30
C ARG A 324 -3.82 -45.98 4.05
N THR A 325 -2.54 -45.93 4.27
CA THR A 325 -1.61 -47.08 4.31
C THR A 325 -1.10 -47.26 5.73
#